data_e99c93b5c04fd9d077605e9e71ec4017
#
_entry.id   e99c93b5c04fd9d077605e9e71ec4017
#
_cell.length_a   1.000
_cell.length_b   1.000
_cell.length_c   1.000
_cell.angle_alpha   90.00
_cell.angle_beta   90.00
_cell.angle_gamma   90.00
#
_symmetry.space_group_name_H-M   'P 1'
#
loop_
_entity.id
_entity.type
_entity.pdbx_description
1 polymer ?
#
loop_
_entity_poly.entity_id
_entity_poly.type
_entity_poly.pdbx_seq_one_letter_code
_entity_poly.pdbx_strand_id
1 'polypeptide(L)'
;ANDHEGLKALEKACLEQNAGHKDWHCTEEMMKHTRDGEALYMHCLPADITGVSCEAGEVTEGVFEKYRIPTYKEASWKPYIIAAMNVCRKYANPGKVLEQLLKDAQKRIK
;
A
#
# COMPACT_ATOMS: atom_id res chain seq x y z
N ALA A 1 -21.76 -1.36 18.82
CA ALA A 1 -23.15 -1.08 18.53
C ALA A 1 -23.34 -1.13 17.03
N ASN A 2 -24.26 -1.98 16.56
CA ASN A 2 -24.49 -2.20 15.12
C ASN A 2 -25.47 -1.13 14.59
N ASP A 3 -24.95 0.05 14.30
CA ASP A 3 -25.72 1.11 13.62
C ASP A 3 -25.61 0.94 12.11
N HIS A 4 -26.38 -0.01 11.57
CA HIS A 4 -26.39 -0.29 10.13
C HIS A 4 -26.99 0.84 9.29
N GLU A 5 -27.92 1.60 9.83
CA GLU A 5 -28.53 2.74 9.12
C GLU A 5 -27.57 3.93 9.05
N GLY A 6 -26.89 4.24 10.15
CA GLY A 6 -25.82 5.24 10.18
C GLY A 6 -24.66 4.91 9.25
N LEU A 7 -24.25 3.65 9.19
CA LEU A 7 -23.21 3.19 8.26
C LEU A 7 -23.62 3.35 6.79
N LYS A 8 -24.86 3.00 6.42
CA LYS A 8 -25.38 3.20 5.05
C LYS A 8 -25.47 4.67 4.68
N ALA A 9 -25.90 5.52 5.63
CA ALA A 9 -25.98 6.97 5.39
C ALA A 9 -24.57 7.55 5.20
N LEU A 10 -23.59 7.12 5.99
CA LEU A 10 -22.19 7.53 5.85
C LEU A 10 -21.61 7.08 4.51
N GLU A 11 -21.80 5.81 4.15
CA GLU A 11 -21.36 5.26 2.87
C GLU A 11 -21.90 6.08 1.69
N LYS A 12 -23.22 6.35 1.70
CA LYS A 12 -23.86 7.17 0.67
C LYS A 12 -23.22 8.56 0.57
N ALA A 13 -23.04 9.24 1.71
CA ALA A 13 -22.42 10.56 1.75
C ALA A 13 -20.98 10.54 1.23
N CYS A 14 -20.18 9.52 1.58
CA CYS A 14 -18.83 9.34 1.07
C CYS A 14 -18.81 9.12 -0.45
N LEU A 15 -19.71 8.28 -0.97
CA LEU A 15 -19.81 8.02 -2.41
C LEU A 15 -20.22 9.28 -3.19
N GLU A 16 -21.16 10.07 -2.67
CA GLU A 16 -21.56 11.34 -3.26
C GLU A 16 -20.40 12.35 -3.26
N GLN A 17 -19.64 12.43 -2.18
CA GLN A 17 -18.44 13.27 -2.11
C GLN A 17 -17.37 12.82 -3.10
N ASN A 18 -17.06 11.53 -3.12
CA ASN A 18 -16.01 10.97 -3.98
C ASN A 18 -16.35 11.12 -5.47
N ALA A 19 -17.64 11.10 -5.83
CA ALA A 19 -18.07 11.32 -7.20
C ALA A 19 -17.67 12.71 -7.76
N GLY A 20 -17.40 13.69 -6.90
CA GLY A 20 -16.89 15.00 -7.27
C GLY A 20 -15.39 15.06 -7.53
N HIS A 21 -14.66 13.97 -7.29
CA HIS A 21 -13.18 13.91 -7.33
C HIS A 21 -12.65 12.80 -8.24
N LYS A 22 -13.34 12.50 -9.34
CA LYS A 22 -12.94 11.48 -10.31
C LYS A 22 -11.65 11.82 -11.07
N ASP A 23 -11.21 13.06 -10.99
CA ASP A 23 -9.94 13.57 -11.50
C ASP A 23 -8.75 13.37 -10.54
N TRP A 24 -9.02 12.88 -9.33
CA TRP A 24 -7.99 12.56 -8.35
C TRP A 24 -7.36 11.19 -8.65
N HIS A 25 -6.48 11.17 -9.61
CA HIS A 25 -5.74 9.96 -9.99
C HIS A 25 -4.30 10.32 -10.39
N CYS A 26 -3.38 9.41 -10.14
CA CYS A 26 -2.00 9.58 -10.53
C CYS A 26 -1.83 9.40 -12.05
N THR A 27 -1.33 10.43 -12.71
CA THR A 27 -1.12 10.46 -14.17
C THR A 27 0.36 10.58 -14.50
N GLU A 28 0.70 10.29 -15.77
CA GLU A 28 2.05 10.49 -16.30
C GLU A 28 2.49 11.95 -16.19
N GLU A 29 1.54 12.89 -16.32
CA GLU A 29 1.83 14.32 -16.17
C GLU A 29 2.21 14.66 -14.73
N MET A 30 1.46 14.13 -13.74
CA MET A 30 1.82 14.31 -12.33
C MET A 30 3.19 13.72 -11.99
N MET A 31 3.53 12.57 -12.58
CA MET A 31 4.83 11.94 -12.36
C MET A 31 6.00 12.79 -12.86
N LYS A 32 5.81 13.61 -13.91
CA LYS A 32 6.84 14.55 -14.38
C LYS A 32 7.21 15.63 -13.37
N HIS A 33 6.30 15.98 -12.46
CA HIS A 33 6.55 16.96 -11.39
C HIS A 33 7.35 16.39 -10.21
N THR A 34 7.61 15.09 -10.20
CA THR A 34 8.49 14.48 -9.20
C THR A 34 9.95 14.76 -9.53
N ARG A 35 10.86 14.51 -8.57
CA ARG A 35 12.29 14.77 -8.75
C ARG A 35 12.79 14.09 -10.03
N ASP A 36 13.21 14.89 -10.98
CA ASP A 36 13.70 14.47 -12.31
C ASP A 36 12.71 13.58 -13.10
N GLY A 37 11.43 13.55 -12.70
CA GLY A 37 10.42 12.63 -13.24
C GLY A 37 10.65 11.15 -12.89
N GLU A 38 11.55 10.86 -11.96
CA GLU A 38 12.05 9.50 -11.66
C GLU A 38 11.61 8.97 -10.29
N ALA A 39 10.71 9.66 -9.57
CA ALA A 39 10.16 9.10 -8.35
C ALA A 39 9.36 7.81 -8.63
N LEU A 40 9.47 6.84 -7.75
CA LEU A 40 8.70 5.60 -7.86
C LEU A 40 7.23 5.86 -7.50
N TYR A 41 6.32 5.42 -8.35
CA TYR A 41 4.95 5.21 -7.95
C TYR A 41 4.89 3.95 -7.08
N MET A 42 4.41 4.10 -5.85
CA MET A 42 4.34 2.99 -4.89
C MET A 42 2.90 2.80 -4.45
N HIS A 43 2.47 1.55 -4.36
CA HIS A 43 1.12 1.20 -3.96
C HIS A 43 1.09 -0.11 -3.19
N CYS A 44 0.35 -0.11 -2.10
CA CYS A 44 0.26 -1.29 -1.23
C CYS A 44 -0.58 -2.45 -1.78
N LEU A 45 -1.24 -2.26 -2.93
CA LEU A 45 -2.14 -3.21 -3.59
C LEU A 45 -3.31 -3.71 -2.70
N PRO A 46 -4.47 -4.00 -3.28
CA PRO A 46 -4.81 -3.87 -4.71
C PRO A 46 -4.94 -2.41 -5.17
N ALA A 47 -4.76 -2.15 -6.47
CA ALA A 47 -4.90 -0.83 -7.08
C ALA A 47 -6.07 -0.77 -8.05
N ASP A 48 -6.81 0.36 -8.03
CA ASP A 48 -7.85 0.65 -9.01
C ASP A 48 -7.25 1.38 -10.21
N ILE A 49 -7.04 0.64 -11.29
CA ILE A 49 -6.36 1.12 -12.49
C ILE A 49 -7.40 1.57 -13.51
N THR A 50 -7.36 2.85 -13.88
CA THR A 50 -8.28 3.44 -14.86
C THR A 50 -8.21 2.69 -16.20
N GLY A 51 -9.37 2.28 -16.69
CA GLY A 51 -9.52 1.58 -17.96
C GLY A 51 -9.15 0.08 -17.90
N VAL A 52 -8.66 -0.43 -16.76
CA VAL A 52 -8.30 -1.84 -16.56
C VAL A 52 -9.20 -2.50 -15.54
N SER A 53 -9.13 -2.09 -14.27
CA SER A 53 -9.95 -2.66 -13.19
C SER A 53 -11.25 -1.89 -12.96
N CYS A 54 -11.32 -0.64 -13.41
CA CYS A 54 -12.48 0.24 -13.26
C CYS A 54 -12.47 1.34 -14.33
N GLU A 55 -13.60 2.03 -14.50
CA GLU A 55 -13.73 3.14 -15.46
C GLU A 55 -12.87 4.35 -15.05
N ALA A 56 -12.90 4.72 -13.77
CA ALA A 56 -12.13 5.81 -13.20
C ALA A 56 -11.48 5.34 -11.89
N GLY A 57 -10.19 5.11 -11.93
CA GLY A 57 -9.39 4.63 -10.81
C GLY A 57 -8.46 5.70 -10.24
N GLU A 58 -7.58 5.27 -9.37
CA GLU A 58 -6.61 6.10 -8.66
C GLU A 58 -5.28 6.30 -9.41
N VAL A 59 -5.08 5.57 -10.51
CA VAL A 59 -3.87 5.62 -11.32
C VAL A 59 -4.18 5.28 -12.76
N THR A 60 -3.46 5.90 -13.71
CA THR A 60 -3.52 5.52 -15.13
C THR A 60 -2.81 4.19 -15.37
N GLU A 61 -3.25 3.47 -16.41
CA GLU A 61 -2.61 2.22 -16.84
C GLU A 61 -1.12 2.43 -17.12
N GLY A 62 -0.75 3.50 -17.83
CA GLY A 62 0.64 3.76 -18.19
C GLY A 62 1.57 3.98 -16.99
N VAL A 63 1.12 4.74 -15.98
CA VAL A 63 1.88 4.88 -14.73
C VAL A 63 1.99 3.54 -14.02
N PHE A 64 0.88 2.82 -13.85
CA PHE A 64 0.91 1.54 -13.14
C PHE A 64 1.82 0.52 -13.83
N GLU A 65 1.74 0.37 -15.14
CA GLU A 65 2.58 -0.57 -15.89
C GLU A 65 4.07 -0.21 -15.83
N LYS A 66 4.42 1.07 -15.92
CA LYS A 66 5.82 1.53 -15.75
C LYS A 66 6.40 1.08 -14.40
N TYR A 67 5.62 1.14 -13.33
CA TYR A 67 6.08 0.85 -11.97
C TYR A 67 5.58 -0.48 -11.43
N ARG A 68 4.95 -1.32 -12.22
CA ARG A 68 4.34 -2.59 -11.80
C ARG A 68 5.30 -3.47 -11.01
N ILE A 69 6.50 -3.70 -11.53
CA ILE A 69 7.49 -4.56 -10.84
C ILE A 69 7.99 -3.92 -9.54
N PRO A 70 8.39 -2.63 -9.49
CA PRO A 70 8.70 -1.97 -8.23
C PRO A 70 7.57 -2.02 -7.20
N THR A 71 6.31 -1.85 -7.63
CA THR A 71 5.13 -1.91 -6.76
C THR A 71 4.93 -3.29 -6.14
N TYR A 72 5.05 -4.37 -6.93
CA TYR A 72 5.00 -5.74 -6.40
C TYR A 72 6.18 -6.05 -5.46
N LYS A 73 7.37 -5.53 -5.76
CA LYS A 73 8.52 -5.66 -4.87
C LYS A 73 8.28 -4.95 -3.54
N GLU A 74 7.72 -3.74 -3.56
CA GLU A 74 7.31 -3.02 -2.34
C GLU A 74 6.29 -3.85 -1.53
N ALA A 75 5.21 -4.30 -2.18
CA ALA A 75 4.17 -5.09 -1.54
C ALA A 75 4.72 -6.37 -0.89
N SER A 76 5.77 -6.97 -1.45
CA SER A 76 6.43 -8.16 -0.90
C SER A 76 7.12 -7.93 0.46
N TRP A 77 7.37 -6.67 0.84
CA TRP A 77 7.94 -6.32 2.14
C TRP A 77 6.92 -6.25 3.28
N LYS A 78 5.61 -6.24 2.98
CA LYS A 78 4.55 -6.19 4.00
C LYS A 78 4.71 -7.23 5.12
N PRO A 79 4.98 -8.52 4.85
CA PRO A 79 5.13 -9.51 5.92
C PRO A 79 6.25 -9.17 6.91
N TYR A 80 7.35 -8.60 6.42
CA TYR A 80 8.49 -8.21 7.26
C TYR A 80 8.15 -7.01 8.14
N ILE A 81 7.46 -6.00 7.60
CA ILE A 81 7.02 -4.83 8.37
C ILE A 81 5.99 -5.25 9.43
N ILE A 82 5.03 -6.09 9.09
CA ILE A 82 4.03 -6.60 10.03
C ILE A 82 4.71 -7.43 11.14
N ALA A 83 5.66 -8.29 10.78
CA ALA A 83 6.44 -9.05 11.76
C ALA A 83 7.23 -8.14 12.69
N ALA A 84 7.90 -7.11 12.16
CA ALA A 84 8.64 -6.12 12.95
C ALA A 84 7.71 -5.38 13.92
N MET A 85 6.54 -4.92 13.47
CA MET A 85 5.54 -4.26 14.32
C MET A 85 5.08 -5.17 15.47
N ASN A 86 4.82 -6.46 15.18
CA ASN A 86 4.43 -7.44 16.19
C ASN A 86 5.54 -7.66 17.22
N VAL A 87 6.78 -7.80 16.80
CA VAL A 87 7.93 -7.94 17.68
C VAL A 87 8.11 -6.70 18.57
N CYS A 88 8.07 -5.51 17.97
CA CYS A 88 8.19 -4.25 18.71
C CYS A 88 7.04 -4.05 19.71
N ARG A 89 5.83 -4.52 19.40
CA ARG A 89 4.69 -4.44 20.32
C ARG A 89 4.76 -5.46 21.45
N LYS A 90 5.30 -6.65 21.16
CA LYS A 90 5.34 -7.77 22.11
C LYS A 90 6.46 -7.66 23.13
N TYR A 91 7.61 -7.13 22.76
CA TYR A 91 8.81 -7.11 23.58
C TYR A 91 9.27 -5.70 23.93
N ALA A 92 9.59 -5.46 25.20
CA ALA A 92 10.09 -4.16 25.66
C ALA A 92 11.47 -3.82 25.08
N ASN A 93 12.29 -4.82 24.74
CA ASN A 93 13.57 -4.64 24.09
C ASN A 93 13.68 -5.58 22.88
N PRO A 94 13.09 -5.22 21.73
CA PRO A 94 13.05 -6.07 20.55
C PRO A 94 14.46 -6.35 19.98
N GLY A 95 15.41 -5.41 20.10
CA GLY A 95 16.79 -5.61 19.65
C GLY A 95 17.47 -6.80 20.34
N LYS A 96 17.39 -6.88 21.67
CA LYS A 96 17.94 -8.04 22.42
C LYS A 96 17.30 -9.35 22.06
N VAL A 97 15.99 -9.34 21.78
CA VAL A 97 15.28 -10.56 21.33
C VAL A 97 15.81 -11.02 19.98
N LEU A 98 15.98 -10.10 19.04
CA LEU A 98 16.55 -10.45 17.73
C LEU A 98 17.98 -10.93 17.81
N GLU A 99 18.83 -10.33 18.66
CA GLU A 99 20.19 -10.79 18.90
C GLU A 99 20.22 -12.22 19.47
N GLN A 100 19.28 -12.54 20.41
CA GLN A 100 19.18 -13.88 20.96
C GLN A 100 18.71 -14.89 19.90
N LEU A 101 17.68 -14.53 19.14
CA LEU A 101 17.19 -15.37 18.04
C LEU A 101 18.28 -15.66 17.00
N LEU A 102 19.14 -14.70 16.69
CA LEU A 102 20.27 -14.89 15.78
C LEU A 102 21.32 -15.86 16.35
N LYS A 103 21.57 -15.81 17.67
CA LYS A 103 22.49 -16.76 18.34
C LYS A 103 21.94 -18.17 18.37
N ASP A 104 20.63 -18.30 18.59
CA ASP A 104 19.93 -19.57 18.70
C ASP A 104 19.54 -20.16 17.33
N ALA A 105 19.66 -19.38 16.27
CA ALA A 105 19.29 -19.80 14.92
C ALA A 105 20.16 -20.95 14.44
N GLN A 106 19.52 -22.09 14.14
CA GLN A 106 20.20 -23.19 13.46
C GLN A 106 20.55 -22.77 12.03
N LYS A 107 21.73 -23.18 11.56
CA LYS A 107 22.13 -22.99 10.16
C LYS A 107 21.08 -23.63 9.25
N ARG A 108 20.50 -22.84 8.33
CA ARG A 108 19.63 -23.39 7.29
C ARG A 108 20.43 -24.43 6.50
N ILE A 109 19.91 -25.62 6.44
CA ILE A 109 20.40 -26.66 5.48
C ILE A 109 19.96 -26.13 4.09
N LYS A 110 20.94 -25.87 3.22
CA LYS A 110 20.70 -25.50 1.83
C LYS A 110 20.26 -26.69 1.02
#